data_94a8baaf24fe16e087abec29518b81f8
#
_entry.id   94a8baaf24fe16e087abec29518b81f8
#
_cell.length_a   1.000
_cell.length_b   1.000
_cell.length_c   1.000
_cell.angle_alpha   90.00
_cell.angle_beta   90.00
_cell.angle_gamma   90.00
#
_symmetry.space_group_name_H-M   'P 1'
#
loop_
_entity.id
_entity.type
_entity.pdbx_description
1 polymer ?
#
loop_
_entity_poly.entity_id
_entity_poly.type
_entity_poly.pdbx_seq_one_letter_code
_entity_poly.pdbx_strand_id
1 'polypeptide(L)'
;AWNMGKKHIALEDYVELSYTGADGYATAGCVIKRDAIVDKLVGKGVDESKKYLYGQFADSLEGYVAETEKSGISNGDKVSVIVTYDKELAKAAGISVGSSSFNVRAKGIEAGKKINLFDNVDVIFAGISPDAYVVTRNTWEDEFLSQLSYTADIQNNIKVNDEVTIHCNVDDVELGRHGYITDSFDKIYIVDKLSTYVEDASQIDNTVLLQRVQLCTASIKKETEDTSFRMLYKATNDKKYLHEPNEETADNITMIDSKFLERSNTASKELAKNKIVLIFSADITCSDYTETIYFGYVYENAYVTTDGSFNVLTNGESDKYYCNVNFDDMMSEILGGSEDNYSVYGFSVK
;
A
#
# COMPACT_ATOMS: atom_id res chain seq x y z
N ALA A 1 47.47 -55.69 37.41
CA ALA A 1 46.88 -54.57 36.69
C ALA A 1 45.49 -54.32 37.22
N TRP A 2 45.30 -53.23 37.93
CA TRP A 2 43.98 -52.81 38.45
C TRP A 2 43.13 -52.38 37.28
N ASN A 3 42.05 -53.13 37.08
CA ASN A 3 40.98 -52.79 36.16
C ASN A 3 40.22 -51.60 36.79
N MET A 4 40.73 -50.40 36.59
CA MET A 4 39.94 -49.21 36.90
C MET A 4 38.81 -49.16 35.88
N GLY A 5 37.58 -49.50 36.30
CA GLY A 5 36.41 -49.53 35.46
C GLY A 5 36.24 -48.19 34.74
N LYS A 6 36.00 -48.27 33.44
CA LYS A 6 35.69 -47.08 32.64
C LYS A 6 34.49 -46.36 33.28
N LYS A 7 34.57 -45.04 33.47
CA LYS A 7 33.43 -44.23 33.87
C LYS A 7 32.41 -44.18 32.74
N HIS A 8 31.18 -44.55 33.05
CA HIS A 8 30.11 -44.54 32.05
C HIS A 8 29.30 -43.27 32.08
N ILE A 9 29.03 -42.67 30.92
CA ILE A 9 28.14 -41.49 30.74
C ILE A 9 27.05 -41.88 29.74
N ALA A 10 25.81 -41.83 30.22
CA ALA A 10 24.62 -41.87 29.38
C ALA A 10 24.32 -40.43 28.90
N LEU A 11 24.54 -40.09 27.64
CA LEU A 11 24.43 -38.73 27.15
C LEU A 11 23.01 -38.21 27.22
N GLU A 12 22.01 -39.07 27.14
CA GLU A 12 20.59 -38.72 27.28
C GLU A 12 20.23 -38.02 28.61
N ASP A 13 20.99 -38.30 29.66
CA ASP A 13 20.77 -37.70 31.01
C ASP A 13 21.27 -36.26 31.10
N TYR A 14 22.06 -35.82 30.12
CA TYR A 14 22.74 -34.51 30.12
C TYR A 14 22.35 -33.63 28.93
N VAL A 15 21.33 -34.03 28.18
CA VAL A 15 20.80 -33.25 27.06
C VAL A 15 19.44 -32.69 27.40
N GLU A 16 19.28 -31.41 27.19
CA GLU A 16 17.97 -30.72 27.19
C GLU A 16 17.70 -30.10 25.84
N LEU A 17 16.42 -29.98 25.49
CA LEU A 17 15.99 -29.27 24.31
C LEU A 17 15.53 -27.86 24.69
N SER A 18 16.01 -26.88 23.96
CA SER A 18 15.47 -25.51 23.94
C SER A 18 14.54 -25.35 22.76
N TYR A 19 13.46 -24.59 22.90
CA TYR A 19 12.48 -24.43 21.83
C TYR A 19 12.31 -22.96 21.50
N THR A 20 12.10 -22.68 20.20
CA THR A 20 11.73 -21.37 19.68
C THR A 20 10.50 -21.54 18.78
N GLY A 21 9.48 -20.72 18.97
CA GLY A 21 8.21 -20.81 18.27
C GLY A 21 7.08 -21.39 19.11
N ALA A 22 5.88 -21.37 18.55
CA ALA A 22 4.66 -21.86 19.16
C ALA A 22 4.55 -23.40 19.08
N ASP A 23 3.77 -23.98 19.99
CA ASP A 23 3.44 -25.40 19.99
C ASP A 23 2.81 -25.80 18.62
N GLY A 24 3.41 -26.81 17.99
CA GLY A 24 3.08 -27.22 16.61
C GLY A 24 3.97 -26.62 15.52
N TYR A 25 4.67 -25.54 15.81
CA TYR A 25 5.53 -24.82 14.86
C TYR A 25 6.97 -24.63 15.37
N ALA A 26 7.26 -25.09 16.58
CA ALA A 26 8.53 -24.85 17.23
C ALA A 26 9.70 -25.57 16.53
N THR A 27 10.86 -24.91 16.58
CA THR A 27 12.17 -25.54 16.33
C THR A 27 12.84 -25.89 17.63
N ALA A 28 13.70 -26.89 17.64
CA ALA A 28 14.45 -27.29 18.82
C ALA A 28 15.95 -27.11 18.64
N GLY A 29 16.59 -26.57 19.68
CA GLY A 29 18.04 -26.58 19.86
C GLY A 29 18.45 -27.63 20.87
N CYS A 30 19.64 -28.20 20.73
CA CYS A 30 20.21 -29.16 21.68
C CYS A 30 21.15 -28.44 22.64
N VAL A 31 20.88 -28.54 23.92
CA VAL A 31 21.71 -27.99 25.00
C VAL A 31 22.35 -29.13 25.78
N ILE A 32 23.68 -29.18 25.82
CA ILE A 32 24.44 -30.18 26.54
C ILE A 32 24.90 -29.56 27.88
N LYS A 33 24.58 -30.24 28.99
CA LYS A 33 25.00 -29.85 30.35
C LYS A 33 26.45 -30.30 30.60
N ARG A 34 27.42 -29.65 29.98
CA ARG A 34 28.84 -30.01 30.04
C ARG A 34 29.38 -30.02 31.45
N ASP A 35 29.06 -29.03 32.28
CA ASP A 35 29.50 -28.91 33.67
C ASP A 35 28.99 -30.09 34.50
N ALA A 36 27.74 -30.50 34.34
CA ALA A 36 27.17 -31.64 35.06
C ALA A 36 27.85 -32.97 34.64
N ILE A 37 28.26 -33.10 33.38
CA ILE A 37 29.06 -34.24 32.92
C ILE A 37 30.43 -34.26 33.60
N VAL A 38 31.11 -33.13 33.66
CA VAL A 38 32.42 -32.99 34.33
C VAL A 38 32.29 -33.30 35.82
N ASP A 39 31.29 -32.75 36.49
CA ASP A 39 31.03 -33.01 37.91
C ASP A 39 30.79 -34.51 38.19
N LYS A 40 30.04 -35.17 37.32
CA LYS A 40 29.83 -36.62 37.41
C LYS A 40 31.12 -37.42 37.27
N LEU A 41 32.00 -36.97 36.35
CA LEU A 41 33.27 -37.61 36.06
C LEU A 41 34.32 -37.34 37.12
N VAL A 42 34.34 -36.19 37.74
CA VAL A 42 35.36 -35.74 38.74
C VAL A 42 35.14 -36.39 40.06
N GLY A 43 34.39 -37.09 40.55
CA GLY A 43 34.23 -37.75 41.86
C GLY A 43 35.43 -37.57 42.82
N LYS A 44 35.31 -38.01 44.04
CA LYS A 44 36.35 -37.85 45.06
C LYS A 44 37.67 -38.56 44.64
N GLY A 45 38.80 -37.85 44.75
CA GLY A 45 40.16 -38.45 44.57
C GLY A 45 40.64 -38.45 43.10
N VAL A 46 40.00 -37.69 42.19
CA VAL A 46 40.47 -37.52 40.83
C VAL A 46 41.60 -36.49 40.77
N ASP A 47 42.70 -36.82 40.15
CA ASP A 47 43.86 -35.91 39.96
C ASP A 47 43.55 -34.81 38.90
N GLU A 48 44.35 -33.73 38.94
CA GLU A 48 44.11 -32.54 38.07
C GLU A 48 44.29 -32.89 36.58
N SER A 49 45.17 -33.81 36.20
CA SER A 49 45.36 -34.18 34.82
C SER A 49 44.15 -34.91 34.25
N LYS A 50 43.48 -35.72 35.05
CA LYS A 50 42.21 -36.35 34.65
C LYS A 50 41.04 -35.36 34.63
N LYS A 51 40.98 -34.41 35.58
CA LYS A 51 39.99 -33.35 35.52
C LYS A 51 40.11 -32.56 34.23
N TYR A 52 41.32 -32.24 33.80
CA TYR A 52 41.57 -31.55 32.53
C TYR A 52 41.07 -32.36 31.33
N LEU A 53 41.36 -33.68 31.26
CA LEU A 53 40.85 -34.55 30.21
C LEU A 53 39.32 -34.68 30.19
N TYR A 54 38.67 -34.66 31.39
CA TYR A 54 37.20 -34.66 31.48
C TYR A 54 36.61 -33.34 30.94
N GLY A 55 37.25 -32.21 31.20
CA GLY A 55 36.89 -30.91 30.61
C GLY A 55 36.98 -30.92 29.12
N GLN A 56 38.14 -31.32 28.55
CA GLN A 56 38.34 -31.45 27.10
C GLN A 56 37.32 -32.37 26.45
N PHE A 57 37.01 -33.51 27.07
CA PHE A 57 35.96 -34.40 26.56
C PHE A 57 34.59 -33.70 26.55
N ALA A 58 34.20 -33.06 27.63
CA ALA A 58 32.93 -32.33 27.69
C ALA A 58 32.84 -31.21 26.66
N ASP A 59 33.95 -30.48 26.44
CA ASP A 59 34.05 -29.43 25.43
C ASP A 59 33.92 -29.97 23.97
N SER A 60 34.35 -31.22 23.74
CA SER A 60 34.24 -31.87 22.44
C SER A 60 32.80 -32.33 22.07
N LEU A 61 31.87 -32.26 23.03
CA LEU A 61 30.50 -32.71 22.79
C LEU A 61 29.75 -31.70 21.94
N GLU A 62 29.17 -32.14 20.82
CA GLU A 62 28.29 -31.35 20.00
C GLU A 62 26.96 -32.06 19.80
N GLY A 63 25.86 -31.39 20.06
CA GLY A 63 24.51 -31.90 19.95
C GLY A 63 23.75 -31.34 18.81
N TYR A 64 23.07 -32.18 18.06
CA TYR A 64 22.24 -31.84 16.91
C TYR A 64 20.85 -32.42 17.10
N VAL A 65 19.84 -31.66 16.69
CA VAL A 65 18.47 -32.16 16.51
C VAL A 65 18.36 -32.62 15.06
N ALA A 66 17.97 -33.87 14.85
CA ALA A 66 17.73 -34.36 13.50
C ALA A 66 16.52 -33.61 12.90
N GLU A 67 16.63 -33.26 11.61
CA GLU A 67 15.52 -32.63 10.88
C GLU A 67 14.26 -33.50 10.97
N THR A 68 13.12 -32.88 11.23
CA THR A 68 11.82 -33.56 11.22
C THR A 68 11.13 -33.28 9.88
N GLU A 69 10.40 -34.26 9.37
CA GLU A 69 9.56 -34.07 8.16
C GLU A 69 8.34 -33.17 8.44
N LYS A 70 8.09 -32.82 9.68
CA LYS A 70 6.98 -31.96 10.12
C LYS A 70 7.34 -30.48 10.00
N SER A 71 6.34 -29.64 9.76
CA SER A 71 6.46 -28.17 9.74
C SER A 71 6.93 -27.57 11.06
N GLY A 72 6.81 -28.31 12.17
CA GLY A 72 7.25 -27.89 13.51
C GLY A 72 7.08 -28.99 14.56
N ILE A 73 7.60 -28.71 15.75
CA ILE A 73 7.58 -29.62 16.90
C ILE A 73 6.44 -29.23 17.84
N SER A 74 5.69 -30.24 18.29
CA SER A 74 4.63 -30.11 19.30
C SER A 74 5.05 -30.73 20.62
N ASN A 75 4.42 -30.28 21.70
CA ASN A 75 4.50 -30.93 22.98
C ASN A 75 4.11 -32.43 22.88
N GLY A 76 4.96 -33.30 23.40
CA GLY A 76 4.76 -34.75 23.33
C GLY A 76 5.44 -35.43 22.14
N ASP A 77 5.93 -34.70 21.16
CA ASP A 77 6.67 -35.25 20.01
C ASP A 77 7.98 -35.89 20.48
N LYS A 78 8.40 -36.93 19.76
CA LYS A 78 9.73 -37.54 19.94
C LYS A 78 10.70 -36.84 19.01
N VAL A 79 11.66 -36.13 19.59
CA VAL A 79 12.70 -35.39 18.87
C VAL A 79 13.96 -36.22 18.88
N SER A 80 14.49 -36.56 17.73
CA SER A 80 15.72 -37.32 17.58
C SER A 80 16.92 -36.43 17.78
N VAL A 81 17.79 -36.78 18.73
CA VAL A 81 19.02 -36.06 19.04
C VAL A 81 20.22 -36.93 18.71
N ILE A 82 21.23 -36.33 18.12
CA ILE A 82 22.52 -36.92 17.84
C ILE A 82 23.57 -36.09 18.58
N VAL A 83 24.41 -36.75 19.35
CA VAL A 83 25.55 -36.11 20.03
C VAL A 83 26.84 -36.71 19.50
N THR A 84 27.70 -35.87 18.98
CA THR A 84 29.06 -36.26 18.56
C THR A 84 30.08 -35.87 19.64
N TYR A 85 31.21 -36.56 19.68
CA TYR A 85 32.29 -36.30 20.60
C TYR A 85 33.63 -36.83 20.04
N ASP A 86 34.73 -36.37 20.64
CA ASP A 86 36.06 -36.88 20.32
C ASP A 86 36.29 -38.23 20.96
N LYS A 87 36.35 -39.27 20.14
CA LYS A 87 36.51 -40.68 20.61
C LYS A 87 37.91 -40.95 21.20
N GLU A 88 38.92 -40.24 20.76
CA GLU A 88 40.29 -40.39 21.29
C GLU A 88 40.41 -39.74 22.66
N LEU A 89 39.78 -38.56 22.85
CA LEU A 89 39.65 -37.95 24.19
C LEU A 89 38.89 -38.84 25.15
N ALA A 90 37.76 -39.40 24.75
CA ALA A 90 36.97 -40.32 25.56
C ALA A 90 37.81 -41.54 26.01
N LYS A 91 38.58 -42.11 25.08
CA LYS A 91 39.47 -43.24 25.35
C LYS A 91 40.60 -42.85 26.29
N ALA A 92 41.27 -41.72 26.05
CA ALA A 92 42.37 -41.22 26.89
C ALA A 92 41.88 -40.90 28.33
N ALA A 93 40.67 -40.36 28.45
CA ALA A 93 40.04 -40.06 29.73
C ALA A 93 39.45 -41.32 30.45
N GLY A 94 39.42 -42.47 29.79
CA GLY A 94 38.83 -43.70 30.35
C GLY A 94 37.30 -43.63 30.47
N ILE A 95 36.66 -42.95 29.57
CA ILE A 95 35.21 -42.74 29.53
C ILE A 95 34.57 -43.75 28.57
N SER A 96 33.49 -44.39 29.01
CA SER A 96 32.58 -45.14 28.17
C SER A 96 31.32 -44.33 27.92
N VAL A 97 31.06 -44.00 26.70
CA VAL A 97 29.89 -43.23 26.29
C VAL A 97 28.77 -44.17 25.90
N GLY A 98 27.55 -43.89 26.33
CA GLY A 98 26.34 -44.62 25.95
C GLY A 98 25.93 -44.38 24.51
N SER A 99 24.65 -44.46 24.20
CA SER A 99 24.15 -44.14 22.85
C SER A 99 24.43 -42.69 22.50
N SER A 100 24.94 -42.45 21.31
CA SER A 100 25.11 -41.10 20.76
C SER A 100 23.91 -40.64 19.92
N SER A 101 22.88 -41.47 19.80
CA SER A 101 21.60 -41.11 19.16
C SER A 101 20.46 -41.64 20.01
N PHE A 102 19.54 -40.78 20.38
CA PHE A 102 18.40 -41.07 21.23
C PHE A 102 17.26 -40.13 20.99
N ASN A 103 16.05 -40.45 21.51
CA ASN A 103 14.89 -39.60 21.40
C ASN A 103 14.60 -38.89 22.72
N VAL A 104 14.36 -37.59 22.62
CA VAL A 104 13.87 -36.78 23.76
C VAL A 104 12.41 -36.40 23.49
N ARG A 105 11.56 -36.54 24.50
CA ARG A 105 10.16 -36.12 24.36
C ARG A 105 10.07 -34.60 24.56
N ALA A 106 9.53 -33.91 23.58
CA ALA A 106 9.30 -32.45 23.62
C ALA A 106 8.27 -32.09 24.70
N LYS A 107 8.59 -31.08 25.47
CA LYS A 107 7.71 -30.57 26.54
C LYS A 107 8.07 -29.12 26.91
N GLY A 108 7.08 -28.36 27.35
CA GLY A 108 7.30 -26.97 27.77
C GLY A 108 7.37 -26.00 26.61
N ILE A 109 6.88 -26.39 25.41
CA ILE A 109 6.70 -25.49 24.29
C ILE A 109 5.45 -24.66 24.61
N GLU A 110 5.56 -23.34 24.52
CA GLU A 110 4.46 -22.42 24.78
C GLU A 110 3.43 -22.44 23.68
N ALA A 111 2.16 -22.25 24.04
CA ALA A 111 1.12 -22.00 23.05
C ALA A 111 1.39 -20.66 22.34
N GLY A 112 1.11 -20.59 21.06
CA GLY A 112 1.28 -19.34 20.32
C GLY A 112 0.42 -18.22 20.87
N LYS A 113 0.96 -17.00 20.88
CA LYS A 113 0.20 -15.80 21.21
C LYS A 113 -0.80 -15.54 20.10
N LYS A 114 -2.11 -15.61 20.45
CA LYS A 114 -3.17 -15.31 19.48
C LYS A 114 -3.24 -13.81 19.19
N ILE A 115 -3.17 -13.46 17.92
CA ILE A 115 -3.25 -12.08 17.43
C ILE A 115 -4.23 -11.98 16.26
N ASN A 116 -4.73 -10.77 16.03
CA ASN A 116 -5.37 -10.43 14.78
C ASN A 116 -4.36 -9.62 13.94
N LEU A 117 -3.98 -10.15 12.81
CA LEU A 117 -2.96 -9.55 11.93
C LEU A 117 -3.31 -8.14 11.43
N PHE A 118 -4.59 -7.74 11.54
CA PHE A 118 -5.08 -6.46 11.05
C PHE A 118 -5.26 -5.39 12.14
N ASP A 119 -4.89 -5.66 13.40
CA ASP A 119 -5.08 -4.70 14.51
C ASP A 119 -4.20 -3.44 14.37
N ASN A 120 -3.04 -3.58 13.75
CA ASN A 120 -2.11 -2.48 13.51
C ASN A 120 -1.83 -2.31 12.00
N VAL A 121 -2.89 -2.29 11.21
CA VAL A 121 -2.83 -2.06 9.77
C VAL A 121 -3.83 -0.99 9.38
N ASP A 122 -3.34 0.12 8.87
CA ASP A 122 -4.19 1.13 8.26
C ASP A 122 -4.52 0.69 6.81
N VAL A 123 -5.79 0.60 6.50
CA VAL A 123 -6.31 0.38 5.15
C VAL A 123 -7.03 1.64 4.70
N ILE A 124 -6.48 2.33 3.71
CA ILE A 124 -6.95 3.64 3.27
C ILE A 124 -7.40 3.52 1.81
N PHE A 125 -8.68 3.80 1.58
CA PHE A 125 -9.22 3.98 0.24
C PHE A 125 -9.13 5.45 -0.13
N ALA A 126 -8.48 5.74 -1.26
CA ALA A 126 -8.21 7.12 -1.70
C ALA A 126 -8.51 7.29 -3.19
N GLY A 127 -8.74 8.55 -3.59
CA GLY A 127 -9.11 8.88 -4.96
C GLY A 127 -10.62 9.12 -5.11
N ILE A 128 -11.09 9.07 -6.33
CA ILE A 128 -12.48 9.36 -6.70
C ILE A 128 -13.08 8.11 -7.35
N SER A 129 -14.18 7.60 -6.80
CA SER A 129 -14.94 6.48 -7.39
C SER A 129 -15.40 6.84 -8.81
N PRO A 130 -15.25 5.94 -9.80
CA PRO A 130 -14.86 4.54 -9.72
C PRO A 130 -13.35 4.28 -9.93
N ASP A 131 -12.51 5.29 -9.90
CA ASP A 131 -11.08 5.20 -10.19
C ASP A 131 -10.22 5.26 -8.91
N ALA A 132 -10.82 4.96 -7.75
CA ALA A 132 -10.13 4.96 -6.47
C ALA A 132 -9.15 3.77 -6.34
N TYR A 133 -8.28 3.86 -5.36
CA TYR A 133 -7.27 2.86 -5.05
C TYR A 133 -7.15 2.63 -3.55
N VAL A 134 -6.52 1.53 -3.16
CA VAL A 134 -6.26 1.20 -1.77
C VAL A 134 -4.77 1.27 -1.45
N VAL A 135 -4.47 1.79 -0.26
CA VAL A 135 -3.12 1.79 0.33
C VAL A 135 -3.20 1.09 1.68
N THR A 136 -2.28 0.17 1.91
CA THR A 136 -2.10 -0.50 3.21
C THR A 136 -0.84 0.01 3.87
N ARG A 137 -0.89 0.28 5.17
CA ARG A 137 0.26 0.67 5.97
C ARG A 137 0.31 -0.19 7.22
N ASN A 138 1.38 -0.97 7.34
CA ASN A 138 1.67 -1.73 8.54
C ASN A 138 2.23 -0.80 9.63
N THR A 139 1.62 -0.80 10.82
CA THR A 139 2.01 0.02 11.97
C THR A 139 2.35 -0.81 13.20
N TRP A 140 2.60 -2.12 13.04
CA TRP A 140 3.11 -2.97 14.10
C TRP A 140 4.49 -2.49 14.57
N GLU A 141 4.70 -2.47 15.90
CA GLU A 141 5.99 -2.13 16.52
C GLU A 141 6.86 -3.36 16.80
N ASP A 142 6.29 -4.56 16.76
CA ASP A 142 6.99 -5.83 16.93
C ASP A 142 7.99 -6.06 15.79
N GLU A 143 9.17 -6.60 16.10
CA GLU A 143 10.28 -6.76 15.13
C GLU A 143 9.89 -7.62 13.93
N PHE A 144 9.16 -8.71 14.15
CA PHE A 144 8.70 -9.59 13.08
C PHE A 144 7.43 -9.06 12.41
N LEU A 145 6.41 -8.70 13.20
CA LEU A 145 5.12 -8.28 12.64
C LEU A 145 5.21 -6.98 11.84
N SER A 146 6.16 -6.09 12.16
CA SER A 146 6.40 -4.85 11.40
C SER A 146 6.93 -5.10 9.98
N GLN A 147 7.47 -6.27 9.70
CA GLN A 147 8.00 -6.64 8.38
C GLN A 147 6.95 -7.31 7.49
N LEU A 148 5.78 -7.65 8.03
CA LEU A 148 4.72 -8.28 7.26
C LEU A 148 4.17 -7.32 6.22
N SER A 149 3.93 -7.84 5.03
CA SER A 149 3.31 -7.11 3.92
C SER A 149 1.86 -7.53 3.72
N TYR A 150 1.07 -6.61 3.17
CA TYR A 150 -0.35 -6.79 2.93
C TYR A 150 -0.67 -6.47 1.48
N THR A 151 -1.48 -7.30 0.86
CA THR A 151 -1.92 -7.13 -0.53
C THR A 151 -3.44 -7.12 -0.61
N ALA A 152 -3.97 -6.28 -1.49
CA ALA A 152 -5.39 -6.24 -1.80
C ALA A 152 -5.67 -7.08 -3.06
N ASP A 153 -6.81 -7.76 -3.09
CA ASP A 153 -7.33 -8.45 -4.28
C ASP A 153 -7.69 -7.46 -5.41
N ILE A 154 -8.18 -6.27 -5.03
CA ILE A 154 -8.45 -5.15 -5.92
C ILE A 154 -7.63 -3.95 -5.46
N GLN A 155 -6.65 -3.51 -6.25
CA GLN A 155 -5.79 -2.39 -5.89
C GLN A 155 -6.23 -1.05 -6.48
N ASN A 156 -6.87 -1.05 -7.64
CA ASN A 156 -7.27 0.14 -8.39
C ASN A 156 -8.67 -0.04 -8.99
N ASN A 157 -9.26 1.05 -9.48
CA ASN A 157 -10.62 1.09 -10.04
C ASN A 157 -11.68 0.66 -9.02
N ILE A 158 -11.48 1.08 -7.78
CA ILE A 158 -12.36 0.77 -6.65
C ILE A 158 -13.54 1.73 -6.65
N LYS A 159 -14.72 1.18 -6.38
CA LYS A 159 -15.99 1.91 -6.30
C LYS A 159 -16.52 1.93 -4.87
N VAL A 160 -17.41 2.86 -4.62
CA VAL A 160 -18.24 2.83 -3.40
C VAL A 160 -19.05 1.53 -3.39
N ASN A 161 -19.13 0.88 -2.23
CA ASN A 161 -19.74 -0.44 -1.95
C ASN A 161 -18.98 -1.65 -2.50
N ASP A 162 -17.79 -1.49 -3.08
CA ASP A 162 -16.95 -2.65 -3.37
C ASP A 162 -16.51 -3.34 -2.06
N GLU A 163 -16.38 -4.66 -2.13
CA GLU A 163 -15.72 -5.46 -1.10
C GLU A 163 -14.27 -5.69 -1.53
N VAL A 164 -13.33 -5.27 -0.70
CA VAL A 164 -11.90 -5.44 -0.95
C VAL A 164 -11.31 -6.34 0.12
N THR A 165 -10.72 -7.45 -0.30
CA THR A 165 -10.05 -8.39 0.60
C THR A 165 -8.58 -8.02 0.72
N ILE A 166 -8.14 -7.77 1.95
CA ILE A 166 -6.73 -7.57 2.26
C ILE A 166 -6.16 -8.86 2.81
N HIS A 167 -5.11 -9.36 2.19
CA HIS A 167 -4.38 -10.56 2.57
C HIS A 167 -3.05 -10.20 3.22
N CYS A 168 -2.73 -10.84 4.35
CA CYS A 168 -1.41 -10.76 4.97
C CYS A 168 -0.50 -11.82 4.37
N ASN A 169 0.63 -11.41 3.79
CA ASN A 169 1.55 -12.29 3.07
C ASN A 169 2.49 -13.04 4.02
N VAL A 170 1.92 -13.88 4.85
CA VAL A 170 2.63 -14.78 5.77
C VAL A 170 1.83 -16.08 5.86
N ASP A 171 2.49 -17.20 6.07
CA ASP A 171 1.83 -18.47 6.33
C ASP A 171 1.80 -18.81 7.84
N ASP A 172 1.02 -19.83 8.19
CA ASP A 172 0.86 -20.28 9.57
C ASP A 172 2.15 -20.85 10.18
N VAL A 173 3.02 -21.44 9.37
CA VAL A 173 4.31 -22.00 9.81
C VAL A 173 5.28 -20.90 10.19
N GLU A 174 5.42 -19.88 9.32
CA GLU A 174 6.28 -18.74 9.58
C GLU A 174 5.79 -17.95 10.80
N LEU A 175 4.49 -17.66 10.86
CA LEU A 175 3.85 -16.99 11.98
C LEU A 175 4.08 -17.76 13.29
N GLY A 176 3.84 -19.08 13.28
CA GLY A 176 4.02 -19.96 14.41
C GLY A 176 5.47 -20.07 14.89
N ARG A 177 6.45 -20.05 14.00
CA ARG A 177 7.89 -20.02 14.34
C ARG A 177 8.29 -18.76 15.11
N HIS A 178 7.58 -17.66 14.89
CA HIS A 178 7.74 -16.43 15.65
C HIS A 178 6.87 -16.35 16.93
N GLY A 179 6.17 -17.45 17.26
CA GLY A 179 5.40 -17.56 18.50
C GLY A 179 3.98 -16.97 18.40
N TYR A 180 3.49 -16.67 17.20
CA TYR A 180 2.15 -16.13 16.98
C TYR A 180 1.23 -17.14 16.31
N ILE A 181 -0.08 -16.99 16.56
CA ILE A 181 -1.16 -17.72 15.86
C ILE A 181 -2.28 -16.74 15.53
N THR A 182 -3.01 -17.00 14.45
CA THR A 182 -4.14 -16.18 14.02
C THR A 182 -5.32 -17.05 13.57
N ASP A 183 -6.51 -16.47 13.56
CA ASP A 183 -7.70 -17.14 13.01
C ASP A 183 -7.83 -16.91 11.49
N SER A 184 -7.25 -15.84 10.96
CA SER A 184 -7.36 -15.50 9.54
C SER A 184 -6.18 -14.70 9.05
N PHE A 185 -5.81 -14.95 7.80
CA PHE A 185 -4.83 -14.19 7.03
C PHE A 185 -5.49 -13.16 6.11
N ASP A 186 -6.82 -13.17 6.05
CA ASP A 186 -7.63 -12.31 5.20
C ASP A 186 -8.59 -11.47 6.03
N LYS A 187 -8.85 -10.23 5.56
CA LYS A 187 -9.90 -9.38 6.08
C LYS A 187 -10.59 -8.62 4.95
N ILE A 188 -11.92 -8.68 4.93
CA ILE A 188 -12.76 -7.98 3.97
C ILE A 188 -13.09 -6.59 4.51
N TYR A 189 -12.94 -5.59 3.66
CA TYR A 189 -13.32 -4.21 3.90
C TYR A 189 -14.37 -3.78 2.88
N ILE A 190 -15.45 -3.18 3.37
CA ILE A 190 -16.46 -2.56 2.51
C ILE A 190 -16.08 -1.09 2.33
N VAL A 191 -16.03 -0.65 1.07
CA VAL A 191 -15.69 0.72 0.70
C VAL A 191 -16.93 1.60 0.85
N ASP A 192 -17.13 2.15 2.03
CA ASP A 192 -18.35 2.91 2.38
C ASP A 192 -18.25 4.41 2.07
N LYS A 193 -17.04 4.94 1.96
CA LYS A 193 -16.78 6.37 1.79
C LYS A 193 -15.67 6.65 0.78
N LEU A 194 -16.07 7.21 -0.35
CA LEU A 194 -15.18 7.79 -1.35
C LEU A 194 -15.81 9.06 -1.92
N SER A 195 -14.97 9.98 -2.35
CA SER A 195 -15.42 11.03 -3.27
C SER A 195 -15.94 10.38 -4.55
N THR A 196 -16.95 10.97 -5.17
CA THR A 196 -17.57 10.45 -6.41
C THR A 196 -17.57 11.52 -7.48
N TYR A 197 -17.29 11.14 -8.73
CA TYR A 197 -17.47 12.08 -9.82
C TYR A 197 -18.93 12.53 -9.91
N VAL A 198 -19.12 13.80 -10.32
CA VAL A 198 -20.47 14.30 -10.65
C VAL A 198 -20.99 13.53 -11.85
N GLU A 199 -22.15 12.93 -11.70
CA GLU A 199 -22.84 12.16 -12.73
C GLU A 199 -24.08 12.86 -13.27
N ASP A 200 -24.58 13.86 -12.53
CA ASP A 200 -25.79 14.60 -12.87
C ASP A 200 -25.65 16.09 -12.51
N ALA A 201 -26.20 16.96 -13.35
CA ALA A 201 -26.14 18.41 -13.14
C ALA A 201 -26.81 18.87 -11.82
N SER A 202 -27.69 18.08 -11.22
CA SER A 202 -28.31 18.39 -9.92
C SER A 202 -27.32 18.34 -8.75
N GLN A 203 -26.18 17.68 -8.91
CA GLN A 203 -25.12 17.57 -7.91
C GLN A 203 -24.19 18.82 -7.92
N ILE A 204 -24.35 19.71 -8.88
CA ILE A 204 -23.51 20.89 -9.07
C ILE A 204 -23.93 21.97 -8.07
N ASP A 205 -22.98 22.47 -7.29
CA ASP A 205 -23.22 23.60 -6.37
C ASP A 205 -23.16 24.92 -7.14
N ASN A 206 -24.34 25.53 -7.32
CA ASN A 206 -24.47 26.81 -7.98
C ASN A 206 -23.70 27.95 -7.29
N THR A 207 -23.49 27.89 -5.97
CA THR A 207 -22.76 28.94 -5.24
C THR A 207 -21.28 28.95 -5.68
N VAL A 208 -20.71 27.78 -5.84
CA VAL A 208 -19.33 27.64 -6.35
C VAL A 208 -19.24 28.14 -7.80
N LEU A 209 -20.21 27.80 -8.64
CA LEU A 209 -20.21 28.24 -10.05
C LEU A 209 -20.44 29.76 -10.19
N LEU A 210 -21.26 30.38 -9.36
CA LEU A 210 -21.45 31.84 -9.42
C LEU A 210 -20.14 32.60 -9.14
N GLN A 211 -19.32 32.09 -8.22
CA GLN A 211 -17.98 32.64 -8.00
C GLN A 211 -17.09 32.47 -9.25
N ARG A 212 -17.19 31.34 -9.93
CA ARG A 212 -16.45 31.09 -11.19
C ARG A 212 -16.92 32.02 -12.31
N VAL A 213 -18.22 32.26 -12.44
CA VAL A 213 -18.75 33.19 -13.43
C VAL A 213 -18.14 34.58 -13.25
N GLN A 214 -18.02 35.07 -12.03
CA GLN A 214 -17.39 36.37 -11.74
C GLN A 214 -15.90 36.37 -12.13
N LEU A 215 -15.17 35.30 -11.81
CA LEU A 215 -13.76 35.19 -12.17
C LEU A 215 -13.56 35.12 -13.68
N CYS A 216 -14.39 34.33 -14.39
CA CYS A 216 -14.34 34.24 -15.85
C CYS A 216 -14.59 35.59 -16.53
N THR A 217 -15.60 36.34 -16.08
CA THR A 217 -15.89 37.68 -16.59
C THR A 217 -14.69 38.63 -16.42
N ALA A 218 -14.07 38.62 -15.23
CA ALA A 218 -12.88 39.40 -14.97
C ALA A 218 -11.68 38.98 -15.79
N SER A 219 -11.52 37.66 -16.02
CA SER A 219 -10.45 37.10 -16.83
C SER A 219 -10.57 37.51 -18.30
N ILE A 220 -11.77 37.40 -18.90
CA ILE A 220 -12.03 37.83 -20.29
C ILE A 220 -11.60 39.29 -20.46
N LYS A 221 -12.03 40.16 -19.55
CA LYS A 221 -11.67 41.57 -19.61
C LYS A 221 -10.17 41.80 -19.50
N LYS A 222 -9.56 41.24 -18.47
CA LYS A 222 -8.11 41.39 -18.22
C LYS A 222 -7.26 40.87 -19.37
N GLU A 223 -7.57 39.69 -19.90
CA GLU A 223 -6.79 39.08 -20.98
C GLU A 223 -6.96 39.82 -22.32
N THR A 224 -8.13 40.36 -22.54
CA THR A 224 -8.38 41.20 -23.76
C THR A 224 -7.62 42.52 -23.70
N GLU A 225 -7.55 43.15 -22.50
CA GLU A 225 -6.83 44.42 -22.30
C GLU A 225 -5.29 44.21 -22.23
N ASP A 226 -4.81 42.98 -22.16
CA ASP A 226 -3.37 42.67 -22.15
C ASP A 226 -2.81 42.80 -23.57
N THR A 227 -2.00 43.84 -23.79
CA THR A 227 -1.42 44.16 -25.08
C THR A 227 -0.44 43.11 -25.62
N SER A 228 0.05 42.22 -24.77
CA SER A 228 0.88 41.08 -25.16
C SER A 228 0.05 39.91 -25.76
N PHE A 229 -1.26 39.96 -25.60
CA PHE A 229 -2.20 38.91 -25.94
C PHE A 229 -3.23 39.44 -26.96
N ARG A 230 -3.32 38.80 -28.10
CA ARG A 230 -4.26 39.25 -29.16
C ARG A 230 -5.47 38.33 -29.21
N MET A 231 -6.53 38.74 -28.55
CA MET A 231 -7.74 37.93 -28.39
C MET A 231 -8.43 37.70 -29.74
N LEU A 232 -8.55 38.74 -30.56
CA LEU A 232 -9.14 38.63 -31.91
C LEU A 232 -8.34 37.66 -32.80
N TYR A 233 -7.00 37.72 -32.76
CA TYR A 233 -6.19 36.77 -33.51
C TYR A 233 -6.35 35.35 -32.99
N LYS A 234 -6.33 35.17 -31.66
CA LYS A 234 -6.53 33.86 -31.06
C LYS A 234 -7.86 33.22 -31.43
N ALA A 235 -8.93 34.00 -31.45
CA ALA A 235 -10.28 33.51 -31.70
C ALA A 235 -10.59 33.31 -33.20
N THR A 236 -9.92 34.05 -34.10
CA THR A 236 -10.19 34.01 -35.54
C THR A 236 -9.13 33.29 -36.34
N ASN A 237 -7.89 33.21 -35.84
CA ASN A 237 -6.68 32.85 -36.57
C ASN A 237 -6.42 33.72 -37.82
N ASP A 238 -6.99 34.94 -37.89
CA ASP A 238 -6.85 35.84 -39.01
C ASP A 238 -5.72 36.84 -38.76
N LYS A 239 -4.69 36.79 -39.63
CA LYS A 239 -3.49 37.64 -39.57
C LYS A 239 -3.78 39.12 -39.60
N LYS A 240 -4.95 39.56 -40.09
CA LYS A 240 -5.33 40.98 -40.07
C LYS A 240 -5.32 41.57 -38.64
N TYR A 241 -5.54 40.73 -37.63
CA TYR A 241 -5.52 41.14 -36.23
C TYR A 241 -4.12 41.09 -35.57
N LEU A 242 -3.08 40.77 -36.33
CA LEU A 242 -1.69 40.82 -35.83
C LEU A 242 -1.03 42.20 -35.95
N HIS A 243 -1.74 43.18 -36.51
CA HIS A 243 -1.18 44.52 -36.71
C HIS A 243 -1.03 45.29 -35.40
N GLU A 244 -0.09 46.27 -35.44
CA GLU A 244 0.45 47.11 -34.37
C GLU A 244 -0.52 47.48 -33.23
N PRO A 245 0.00 47.83 -32.04
CA PRO A 245 -0.62 47.61 -30.74
C PRO A 245 -1.88 48.43 -30.58
N ASN A 246 -2.94 47.86 -31.08
CA ASN A 246 -4.24 48.40 -30.82
C ASN A 246 -4.72 47.73 -29.56
N GLU A 247 -5.03 48.57 -28.55
CA GLU A 247 -5.67 48.13 -27.35
C GLU A 247 -7.00 47.47 -27.73
N GLU A 248 -7.04 46.16 -27.51
CA GLU A 248 -8.30 45.42 -27.63
C GLU A 248 -9.13 45.74 -26.39
N THR A 249 -10.43 45.93 -26.54
CA THR A 249 -11.39 46.09 -25.45
C THR A 249 -12.48 45.05 -25.52
N ALA A 250 -12.94 44.59 -24.37
CA ALA A 250 -14.04 43.65 -24.23
C ALA A 250 -15.26 44.34 -23.63
N ASP A 251 -16.35 44.36 -24.40
CA ASP A 251 -17.64 44.91 -24.00
C ASP A 251 -18.72 43.82 -24.05
N ASN A 252 -19.87 44.06 -23.42
CA ASN A 252 -21.04 43.18 -23.42
C ASN A 252 -20.72 41.75 -22.96
N ILE A 253 -19.76 41.57 -22.04
CA ILE A 253 -19.38 40.26 -21.53
C ILE A 253 -20.60 39.65 -20.81
N THR A 254 -21.12 38.57 -21.36
CA THR A 254 -22.36 37.94 -20.85
C THR A 254 -22.19 36.43 -20.85
N MET A 255 -22.54 35.81 -19.71
CA MET A 255 -22.72 34.35 -19.68
C MET A 255 -24.01 33.99 -20.43
N ILE A 256 -23.90 33.19 -21.48
CA ILE A 256 -25.03 32.87 -22.38
C ILE A 256 -25.57 31.46 -22.16
N ASP A 257 -24.73 30.53 -21.67
CA ASP A 257 -25.15 29.15 -21.46
C ASP A 257 -24.22 28.44 -20.44
N SER A 258 -24.65 27.27 -19.98
CA SER A 258 -23.83 26.33 -19.20
C SER A 258 -24.16 24.90 -19.57
N LYS A 259 -23.13 24.06 -19.68
CA LYS A 259 -23.25 22.66 -20.07
C LYS A 259 -22.55 21.75 -19.07
N PHE A 260 -23.19 20.63 -18.79
CA PHE A 260 -22.58 19.47 -18.16
C PHE A 260 -22.32 18.42 -19.24
N LEU A 261 -21.09 17.95 -19.32
CA LEU A 261 -20.65 16.96 -20.28
C LEU A 261 -20.27 15.68 -19.52
N GLU A 262 -20.93 14.59 -19.83
CA GLU A 262 -20.61 13.27 -19.30
C GLU A 262 -19.88 12.46 -20.37
N ARG A 263 -18.72 11.91 -20.04
CA ARG A 263 -17.93 11.11 -20.97
C ARG A 263 -18.69 9.86 -21.40
N SER A 264 -18.83 9.67 -22.71
CA SER A 264 -19.43 8.47 -23.28
C SER A 264 -18.60 7.21 -22.97
N ASN A 265 -19.27 6.06 -22.81
CA ASN A 265 -18.60 4.79 -22.51
C ASN A 265 -17.66 4.31 -23.63
N THR A 266 -17.89 4.78 -24.86
CA THR A 266 -17.09 4.47 -26.04
C THR A 266 -15.91 5.44 -26.26
N ALA A 267 -15.88 6.55 -25.52
CA ALA A 267 -14.83 7.55 -25.62
C ALA A 267 -13.52 7.07 -24.97
N SER A 268 -12.39 7.68 -25.36
CA SER A 268 -11.09 7.40 -24.77
C SER A 268 -11.11 7.62 -23.25
N LYS A 269 -10.50 6.70 -22.50
CA LYS A 269 -10.34 6.80 -21.04
C LYS A 269 -9.40 7.93 -20.62
N GLU A 270 -8.63 8.49 -21.55
CA GLU A 270 -7.75 9.63 -21.29
C GLU A 270 -8.51 10.95 -21.20
N LEU A 271 -9.75 11.00 -21.75
CA LEU A 271 -10.62 12.15 -21.61
C LEU A 271 -11.18 12.25 -20.18
N ALA A 272 -11.46 13.49 -19.76
CA ALA A 272 -12.08 13.75 -18.46
C ALA A 272 -13.41 13.00 -18.31
N LYS A 273 -13.70 12.50 -17.09
CA LYS A 273 -14.97 11.79 -16.78
C LYS A 273 -16.18 12.67 -17.00
N ASN A 274 -16.07 13.92 -16.60
CA ASN A 274 -17.06 14.94 -16.83
C ASN A 274 -16.39 16.30 -17.07
N LYS A 275 -17.15 17.21 -17.66
CA LYS A 275 -16.76 18.62 -17.81
C LYS A 275 -17.94 19.50 -17.46
N ILE A 276 -17.68 20.58 -16.74
CA ILE A 276 -18.62 21.69 -16.58
C ILE A 276 -18.11 22.82 -17.45
N VAL A 277 -18.94 23.33 -18.35
CA VAL A 277 -18.59 24.39 -19.27
C VAL A 277 -19.47 25.61 -18.98
N LEU A 278 -18.82 26.73 -18.66
CA LEU A 278 -19.47 28.03 -18.56
C LEU A 278 -19.19 28.79 -19.87
N ILE A 279 -20.23 29.17 -20.57
CA ILE A 279 -20.15 29.75 -21.90
C ILE A 279 -20.50 31.22 -21.85
N PHE A 280 -19.57 32.05 -22.37
CA PHE A 280 -19.73 33.50 -22.44
C PHE A 280 -19.68 33.98 -23.91
N SER A 281 -20.28 35.13 -24.13
CA SER A 281 -20.02 35.94 -25.29
C SER A 281 -19.48 37.29 -24.92
N ALA A 282 -18.63 37.88 -25.71
CA ALA A 282 -18.16 39.25 -25.55
C ALA A 282 -17.92 39.90 -26.91
N ASP A 283 -18.12 41.17 -27.02
CA ASP A 283 -17.77 41.96 -28.17
C ASP A 283 -16.34 42.49 -27.98
N ILE A 284 -15.43 42.02 -28.81
CA ILE A 284 -14.02 42.41 -28.76
C ILE A 284 -13.77 43.38 -29.88
N THR A 285 -13.35 44.59 -29.50
CA THR A 285 -13.08 45.67 -30.42
C THR A 285 -11.61 46.02 -30.45
N CYS A 286 -11.06 46.18 -31.67
CA CYS A 286 -9.71 46.63 -31.93
C CYS A 286 -9.75 47.59 -33.13
N SER A 287 -9.48 48.85 -32.91
CA SER A 287 -9.60 49.91 -33.90
C SER A 287 -10.99 49.93 -34.61
N ASP A 288 -11.05 49.60 -35.90
CA ASP A 288 -12.28 49.60 -36.70
C ASP A 288 -12.98 48.23 -36.74
N TYR A 289 -12.43 47.24 -36.03
CA TYR A 289 -12.95 45.87 -36.02
C TYR A 289 -13.64 45.53 -34.72
N THR A 290 -14.84 44.97 -34.81
CA THR A 290 -15.57 44.41 -33.68
C THR A 290 -16.06 43.03 -34.07
N GLU A 291 -15.71 42.03 -33.29
CA GLU A 291 -16.18 40.65 -33.45
C GLU A 291 -16.80 40.16 -32.15
N THR A 292 -17.89 39.45 -32.27
CA THR A 292 -18.42 38.69 -31.08
C THR A 292 -17.68 37.40 -30.96
N ILE A 293 -17.01 37.19 -29.82
CA ILE A 293 -16.26 36.00 -29.49
C ILE A 293 -16.98 35.21 -28.44
N TYR A 294 -17.02 33.87 -28.63
CA TYR A 294 -17.50 32.92 -27.66
C TYR A 294 -16.35 32.38 -26.85
N PHE A 295 -16.54 32.23 -25.52
CA PHE A 295 -15.57 31.70 -24.59
C PHE A 295 -16.20 30.54 -23.84
N GLY A 296 -15.53 29.36 -23.81
CA GLY A 296 -15.95 28.21 -23.04
C GLY A 296 -14.93 27.92 -21.93
N TYR A 297 -15.24 28.28 -20.70
CA TYR A 297 -14.42 27.92 -19.55
C TYR A 297 -14.76 26.50 -19.09
N VAL A 298 -13.75 25.64 -19.00
CA VAL A 298 -13.92 24.18 -18.81
C VAL A 298 -13.33 23.75 -17.48
N TYR A 299 -14.15 23.15 -16.65
CA TYR A 299 -13.79 22.52 -15.38
C TYR A 299 -13.91 21.00 -15.55
N GLU A 300 -12.80 20.30 -15.48
CA GLU A 300 -12.73 18.86 -15.74
C GLU A 300 -12.77 18.06 -14.42
N ASN A 301 -13.36 16.85 -14.49
CA ASN A 301 -13.41 15.91 -13.38
C ASN A 301 -14.01 16.50 -12.08
N ALA A 302 -15.14 17.18 -12.21
CA ALA A 302 -15.91 17.65 -11.06
C ALA A 302 -16.36 16.47 -10.18
N TYR A 303 -16.29 16.62 -8.88
CA TYR A 303 -16.60 15.56 -7.93
C TYR A 303 -17.24 16.10 -6.66
N VAL A 304 -17.92 15.21 -5.94
CA VAL A 304 -18.47 15.45 -4.61
C VAL A 304 -17.65 14.67 -3.60
N THR A 305 -17.19 15.34 -2.55
CA THR A 305 -16.43 14.75 -1.46
C THR A 305 -17.32 13.93 -0.53
N THR A 306 -16.71 13.17 0.37
CA THR A 306 -17.42 12.32 1.35
C THR A 306 -18.30 13.10 2.32
N ASP A 307 -18.05 14.39 2.52
CA ASP A 307 -18.88 15.31 3.32
C ASP A 307 -19.99 16.00 2.51
N GLY A 308 -20.10 15.70 1.21
CA GLY A 308 -21.09 16.26 0.31
C GLY A 308 -20.66 17.59 -0.35
N SER A 309 -19.43 18.04 -0.14
CA SER A 309 -18.92 19.27 -0.75
C SER A 309 -18.63 19.07 -2.24
N PHE A 310 -19.18 19.94 -3.09
CA PHE A 310 -18.89 19.97 -4.51
C PHE A 310 -17.52 20.60 -4.79
N ASN A 311 -16.73 19.96 -5.64
CA ASN A 311 -15.41 20.44 -6.04
C ASN A 311 -15.21 20.32 -7.55
N VAL A 312 -14.45 21.27 -8.08
CA VAL A 312 -13.93 21.25 -9.45
C VAL A 312 -12.42 21.28 -9.38
N LEU A 313 -11.76 20.44 -10.17
CA LEU A 313 -10.31 20.49 -10.30
C LEU A 313 -9.94 21.74 -11.11
N THR A 314 -9.10 22.59 -10.53
CA THR A 314 -8.51 23.73 -11.21
C THR A 314 -7.06 23.43 -11.54
N ASN A 315 -6.68 23.55 -12.79
CA ASN A 315 -5.32 23.34 -13.24
C ASN A 315 -4.44 24.58 -13.04
N GLY A 316 -4.27 25.00 -11.77
CA GLY A 316 -3.43 26.14 -11.43
C GLY A 316 -4.18 27.48 -11.33
N GLU A 317 -3.46 28.61 -11.47
CA GLU A 317 -3.98 29.96 -11.22
C GLU A 317 -4.96 30.47 -12.28
N SER A 318 -5.02 29.87 -13.47
CA SER A 318 -5.93 30.26 -14.56
C SER A 318 -6.83 29.12 -14.98
N ASP A 319 -8.12 29.39 -15.11
CA ASP A 319 -9.10 28.44 -15.62
C ASP A 319 -8.81 28.17 -17.12
N LYS A 320 -8.88 26.91 -17.52
CA LYS A 320 -8.74 26.51 -18.92
C LYS A 320 -9.94 27.01 -19.72
N TYR A 321 -9.70 27.72 -20.81
CA TYR A 321 -10.76 28.13 -21.70
C TYR A 321 -10.43 27.94 -23.18
N TYR A 322 -11.46 27.91 -23.99
CA TYR A 322 -11.46 27.92 -25.45
C TYR A 322 -12.16 29.17 -25.94
N CYS A 323 -11.73 29.75 -27.03
CA CYS A 323 -12.39 30.89 -27.64
C CYS A 323 -12.42 30.80 -29.17
N ASN A 324 -13.54 31.15 -29.75
CA ASN A 324 -13.72 31.19 -31.21
C ASN A 324 -14.83 32.18 -31.58
N VAL A 325 -14.79 32.73 -32.81
CA VAL A 325 -15.89 33.49 -33.35
C VAL A 325 -17.07 32.62 -33.78
N ASN A 326 -16.84 31.32 -33.95
CA ASN A 326 -17.87 30.33 -34.23
C ASN A 326 -18.12 29.51 -32.97
N PHE A 327 -19.36 29.47 -32.51
CA PHE A 327 -19.79 28.74 -31.33
C PHE A 327 -19.57 27.20 -31.47
N ASP A 328 -19.94 26.66 -32.65
CA ASP A 328 -19.87 25.20 -32.89
C ASP A 328 -18.42 24.74 -32.98
N ASP A 329 -17.52 25.53 -33.57
CA ASP A 329 -16.08 25.23 -33.60
C ASP A 329 -15.49 25.22 -32.19
N MET A 330 -15.83 26.19 -31.34
CA MET A 330 -15.41 26.22 -29.94
C MET A 330 -15.92 24.98 -29.19
N MET A 331 -17.19 24.62 -29.37
CA MET A 331 -17.76 23.43 -28.71
C MET A 331 -17.13 22.15 -29.23
N SER A 332 -16.82 22.04 -30.51
CA SER A 332 -16.11 20.89 -31.10
C SER A 332 -14.73 20.66 -30.43
N GLU A 333 -13.98 21.74 -30.19
CA GLU A 333 -12.70 21.64 -29.46
C GLU A 333 -12.91 21.18 -28.02
N ILE A 334 -13.92 21.70 -27.30
CA ILE A 334 -14.27 21.31 -25.93
C ILE A 334 -14.65 19.82 -25.87
N LEU A 335 -15.34 19.32 -26.88
CA LEU A 335 -15.73 17.91 -27.00
C LEU A 335 -14.56 16.99 -27.41
N GLY A 336 -13.37 17.55 -27.66
CA GLY A 336 -12.20 16.77 -28.03
C GLY A 336 -12.25 16.29 -29.51
N GLY A 337 -12.85 17.06 -30.38
CA GLY A 337 -12.92 16.82 -31.81
C GLY A 337 -13.98 15.82 -32.27
N SER A 338 -14.81 15.29 -31.38
CA SER A 338 -15.94 14.41 -31.69
C SER A 338 -17.10 14.60 -30.73
N GLU A 339 -18.29 14.79 -31.29
CA GLU A 339 -19.54 14.87 -30.53
C GLU A 339 -19.86 13.57 -29.76
N ASP A 340 -19.37 12.43 -30.26
CA ASP A 340 -19.57 11.11 -29.60
C ASP A 340 -18.78 10.92 -28.29
N ASN A 341 -17.83 11.82 -28.03
CA ASN A 341 -17.01 11.71 -26.81
C ASN A 341 -17.79 12.03 -25.52
N TYR A 342 -18.83 12.86 -25.62
CA TYR A 342 -19.60 13.31 -24.46
C TYR A 342 -21.09 13.39 -24.75
N SER A 343 -21.89 12.99 -23.76
CA SER A 343 -23.30 13.37 -23.70
C SER A 343 -23.39 14.78 -23.09
N VAL A 344 -24.15 15.66 -23.74
CA VAL A 344 -24.20 17.09 -23.40
C VAL A 344 -25.56 17.45 -22.78
N TYR A 345 -25.54 17.98 -21.56
CA TYR A 345 -26.74 18.38 -20.83
C TYR A 345 -26.68 19.89 -20.52
N GLY A 346 -27.77 20.61 -20.78
CA GLY A 346 -27.92 22.01 -20.36
C GLY A 346 -28.33 22.10 -18.89
N PHE A 347 -27.80 23.08 -18.17
CA PHE A 347 -28.26 23.45 -16.85
C PHE A 347 -28.19 24.97 -16.67
N SER A 348 -28.75 25.50 -15.59
CA SER A 348 -28.72 26.94 -15.32
C SER A 348 -27.96 27.24 -14.04
N VAL A 349 -26.98 28.11 -14.15
CA VAL A 349 -26.33 28.74 -12.98
C VAL A 349 -27.21 29.89 -12.52
N LYS A 350 -27.78 29.83 -11.29
CA LYS A 350 -28.73 30.80 -10.76
C LYS A 350 -28.24 31.41 -9.45
#